data_82a97a692c116414df8432559fa98510
#
_entry.id   82a97a692c116414df8432559fa98510
#
_cell.length_a   1.000
_cell.length_b   1.000
_cell.length_c   1.000
_cell.angle_alpha   90.00
_cell.angle_beta   90.00
_cell.angle_gamma   90.00
#
_symmetry.space_group_name_H-M   'P 1'
#
loop_
_entity.id
_entity.type
_entity.pdbx_description
1 polymer ?
#
loop_
_entity_poly.entity_id
_entity_poly.type
_entity_poly.pdbx_seq_one_letter_code
_entity_poly.pdbx_strand_id
1 'polypeptide(L)'
;MLNFEGVLSTIKSIWAIVGSIVLMLSGIINGGEINCSPNAELIRAEQFTLDEALLMSQGITTDGEYFYTAGSIAALDLVGMAKWTADGFEKVIYTHNAIPKEIKEKYNSDHIGGISYYDGKIYAATEDDTDTYNLILVFDAETLEFTGEYYDLGTEYLDDGIPYCAVDGENGYLYTSQFHETDCILAYNLDDMTFSHKIMLSEPIDRIQGAEYYDGLLYMSYDVAGSATEKVQTVDVKTGDVETLFERTVSGRDHEAEGLTVYPMADGSFIHVADYDKLISVTIRHYSLVEE
;
A
#
# COMPACT_ATOMS: atom_id res chain seq x y z
N MET A 1 -8.79 -33.31 -25.96
CA MET A 1 -8.89 -31.92 -25.53
C MET A 1 -9.38 -31.90 -24.09
N LEU A 2 -8.54 -31.57 -23.16
CA LEU A 2 -8.94 -31.35 -21.76
C LEU A 2 -9.89 -30.15 -21.76
N ASN A 3 -11.05 -30.31 -21.14
CA ASN A 3 -12.02 -29.22 -21.00
C ASN A 3 -11.49 -28.20 -19.97
N PHE A 4 -10.93 -27.12 -20.49
CA PHE A 4 -10.29 -26.06 -19.68
C PHE A 4 -11.26 -25.47 -18.66
N GLU A 5 -12.55 -25.29 -18.99
CA GLU A 5 -13.58 -24.82 -18.06
C GLU A 5 -13.84 -25.81 -16.91
N GLY A 6 -13.78 -27.11 -17.17
CA GLY A 6 -13.91 -28.12 -16.12
C GLY A 6 -12.73 -28.15 -15.16
N VAL A 7 -11.52 -27.93 -15.67
CA VAL A 7 -10.32 -27.82 -14.84
C VAL A 7 -10.36 -26.54 -13.98
N LEU A 8 -10.75 -25.42 -14.56
CA LEU A 8 -10.88 -24.15 -13.84
C LEU A 8 -11.96 -24.23 -12.74
N SER A 9 -13.11 -24.86 -13.04
CA SER A 9 -14.18 -25.10 -12.06
C SER A 9 -13.71 -25.99 -10.91
N THR A 10 -12.92 -27.03 -11.20
CA THR A 10 -12.36 -27.93 -10.19
C THR A 10 -11.33 -27.21 -9.31
N ILE A 11 -10.47 -26.39 -9.90
CA ILE A 11 -9.50 -25.58 -9.16
C ILE A 11 -10.23 -24.59 -8.24
N LYS A 12 -11.23 -23.87 -8.75
CA LYS A 12 -12.05 -22.95 -7.92
C LYS A 12 -12.73 -23.68 -6.76
N SER A 13 -13.24 -24.89 -6.99
CA SER A 13 -13.87 -25.70 -5.93
C SER A 13 -12.86 -26.19 -4.89
N ILE A 14 -11.66 -26.60 -5.30
CA ILE A 14 -10.59 -26.98 -4.39
C ILE A 14 -10.13 -25.78 -3.55
N TRP A 15 -9.97 -24.62 -4.16
CA TRP A 15 -9.59 -23.41 -3.45
C TRP A 15 -10.69 -22.91 -2.49
N ALA A 16 -11.97 -23.04 -2.86
CA ALA A 16 -13.08 -22.73 -1.95
C ALA A 16 -13.09 -23.67 -0.72
N ILE A 17 -12.78 -24.97 -0.90
CA ILE A 17 -12.68 -25.93 0.20
C ILE A 17 -11.45 -25.63 1.08
N VAL A 18 -10.30 -25.39 0.46
CA VAL A 18 -9.08 -25.01 1.18
C VAL A 18 -9.29 -23.68 1.93
N GLY A 19 -9.89 -22.69 1.28
CA GLY A 19 -10.26 -21.41 1.91
C GLY A 19 -11.21 -21.59 3.09
N SER A 20 -12.23 -22.46 2.97
CA SER A 20 -13.15 -22.75 4.08
C SER A 20 -12.47 -23.46 5.25
N ILE A 21 -11.52 -24.36 4.97
CA ILE A 21 -10.73 -25.04 6.01
C ILE A 21 -9.78 -24.04 6.70
N VAL A 22 -9.16 -23.16 5.94
CA VAL A 22 -8.28 -22.10 6.47
C VAL A 22 -9.11 -21.11 7.29
N LEU A 23 -10.31 -20.72 6.84
CA LEU A 23 -11.24 -19.88 7.61
C LEU A 23 -11.72 -20.56 8.90
N MET A 24 -12.00 -21.86 8.88
CA MET A 24 -12.30 -22.61 10.10
C MET A 24 -11.10 -22.65 11.06
N LEU A 25 -9.90 -22.80 10.53
CA LEU A 25 -8.68 -22.79 11.34
C LEU A 25 -8.31 -21.37 11.79
N SER A 26 -8.56 -20.34 11.00
CA SER A 26 -8.30 -18.93 11.38
C SER A 26 -9.36 -18.37 12.34
N GLY A 27 -10.60 -18.86 12.28
CA GLY A 27 -11.62 -18.56 13.31
C GLY A 27 -11.27 -19.15 14.68
N ILE A 28 -10.36 -20.11 14.75
CA ILE A 28 -9.81 -20.70 15.98
C ILE A 28 -8.50 -19.99 16.40
N ILE A 29 -7.80 -19.37 15.46
CA ILE A 29 -6.59 -18.59 15.71
C ILE A 29 -7.04 -17.13 15.68
N ASN A 30 -7.31 -16.53 16.84
CA ASN A 30 -7.49 -15.08 16.98
C ASN A 30 -6.45 -14.38 16.14
N GLY A 31 -6.87 -13.48 15.25
CA GLY A 31 -5.96 -12.63 14.47
C GLY A 31 -4.94 -12.04 15.42
N GLY A 32 -3.64 -12.35 15.21
CA GLY A 32 -2.55 -12.19 16.14
C GLY A 32 -2.71 -11.03 17.13
N GLU A 33 -2.38 -11.26 18.38
CA GLU A 33 -2.44 -10.23 19.41
C GLU A 33 -1.46 -9.12 19.03
N ILE A 34 -1.95 -7.90 18.95
CA ILE A 34 -1.15 -6.73 18.63
C ILE A 34 -0.73 -6.05 19.92
N ASN A 35 0.56 -5.81 20.04
CA ASN A 35 1.13 -4.95 21.06
C ASN A 35 1.68 -3.69 20.38
N CYS A 36 1.12 -2.55 20.74
CA CYS A 36 1.63 -1.23 20.33
C CYS A 36 2.40 -0.59 21.47
N SER A 37 3.35 0.29 21.14
CA SER A 37 3.93 1.20 22.11
C SER A 37 2.86 2.14 22.69
N PRO A 38 3.08 2.71 23.90
CA PRO A 38 2.02 3.42 24.65
C PRO A 38 1.40 4.62 23.95
N ASN A 39 2.07 5.19 22.94
CA ASN A 39 1.63 6.34 22.17
C ASN A 39 0.69 6.02 20.99
N ALA A 40 0.31 4.77 20.82
CA ALA A 40 -0.69 4.37 19.83
C ALA A 40 -1.66 3.31 20.39
N GLU A 41 -2.91 3.37 19.96
CA GLU A 41 -3.95 2.41 20.31
C GLU A 41 -4.60 1.85 19.05
N LEU A 42 -4.75 0.52 18.98
CA LEU A 42 -5.53 -0.12 17.93
C LEU A 42 -7.03 0.08 18.22
N ILE A 43 -7.70 0.84 17.38
CA ILE A 43 -9.14 1.16 17.51
C ILE A 43 -9.99 0.03 16.93
N ARG A 44 -9.64 -0.43 15.72
CA ARG A 44 -10.34 -1.51 15.01
C ARG A 44 -9.46 -2.20 13.99
N ALA A 45 -9.88 -3.37 13.54
CA ALA A 45 -9.23 -4.11 12.47
C ALA A 45 -10.27 -4.88 11.66
N GLU A 46 -10.13 -4.84 10.33
CA GLU A 46 -10.92 -5.61 9.38
C GLU A 46 -10.03 -6.62 8.66
N GLN A 47 -10.44 -7.88 8.67
CA GLN A 47 -9.72 -8.96 7.99
C GLN A 47 -10.43 -9.37 6.71
N PHE A 48 -9.66 -9.43 5.64
CA PHE A 48 -10.10 -9.82 4.31
C PHE A 48 -9.40 -11.09 3.85
N THR A 49 -10.07 -11.86 3.01
CA THR A 49 -9.55 -13.15 2.56
C THR A 49 -9.58 -13.27 1.04
N LEU A 50 -8.70 -14.08 0.49
CA LEU A 50 -8.57 -14.52 -0.91
C LEU A 50 -8.94 -13.47 -1.98
N ASP A 51 -10.21 -13.37 -2.37
CA ASP A 51 -10.62 -12.48 -3.47
C ASP A 51 -10.40 -11.01 -3.14
N GLU A 52 -10.59 -10.63 -1.89
CA GLU A 52 -10.46 -9.25 -1.42
C GLU A 52 -9.01 -8.93 -1.08
N ALA A 53 -8.27 -9.88 -0.51
CA ALA A 53 -6.83 -9.73 -0.26
C ALA A 53 -6.04 -9.45 -1.55
N LEU A 54 -6.48 -9.99 -2.71
CA LEU A 54 -5.88 -9.70 -4.02
C LEU A 54 -6.04 -8.24 -4.47
N LEU A 55 -6.93 -7.49 -3.84
CA LEU A 55 -7.25 -6.11 -4.17
C LEU A 55 -6.61 -5.10 -3.20
N MET A 56 -5.92 -5.59 -2.15
CA MET A 56 -5.45 -4.72 -1.06
C MET A 56 -4.13 -5.20 -0.41
N SER A 57 -3.38 -6.05 -1.09
CA SER A 57 -2.15 -6.64 -0.54
C SER A 57 -0.94 -5.71 -0.63
N GLN A 58 -1.10 -4.49 -1.13
CA GLN A 58 -0.02 -3.52 -1.32
C GLN A 58 -0.43 -2.13 -0.82
N GLY A 59 -0.97 -1.29 -1.68
CA GLY A 59 -1.28 0.10 -1.38
C GLY A 59 -2.64 0.33 -0.72
N ILE A 60 -2.73 1.37 0.11
CA ILE A 60 -3.98 1.92 0.63
C ILE A 60 -3.88 3.45 0.68
N THR A 61 -4.97 4.13 0.29
CA THR A 61 -5.14 5.58 0.45
C THR A 61 -6.61 5.91 0.70
N THR A 62 -6.93 7.16 1.03
CA THR A 62 -8.32 7.58 1.30
C THR A 62 -8.57 9.04 0.90
N ASP A 63 -9.82 9.33 0.51
CA ASP A 63 -10.33 10.69 0.35
C ASP A 63 -11.14 11.16 1.59
N GLY A 64 -11.19 10.33 2.63
CA GLY A 64 -11.97 10.55 3.85
C GLY A 64 -13.40 10.02 3.80
N GLU A 65 -13.95 9.75 2.62
CA GLU A 65 -15.26 9.12 2.42
C GLU A 65 -15.12 7.66 2.00
N TYR A 66 -14.08 7.36 1.23
CA TYR A 66 -13.75 6.02 0.74
C TYR A 66 -12.30 5.66 1.01
N PHE A 67 -12.03 4.38 1.19
CA PHE A 67 -10.69 3.81 1.05
C PHE A 67 -10.50 3.28 -0.36
N TYR A 68 -9.30 3.47 -0.87
CA TYR A 68 -8.82 2.89 -2.12
C TYR A 68 -7.67 1.97 -1.81
N THR A 69 -7.65 0.80 -2.42
CA THR A 69 -6.60 -0.20 -2.20
C THR A 69 -6.06 -0.72 -3.51
N ALA A 70 -4.81 -1.16 -3.48
CA ALA A 70 -4.17 -1.87 -4.57
C ALA A 70 -3.54 -3.15 -4.08
N GLY A 71 -3.46 -4.15 -4.96
CA GLY A 71 -2.81 -5.41 -4.67
C GLY A 71 -2.23 -6.06 -5.91
N SER A 72 -1.12 -6.76 -5.75
CA SER A 72 -0.41 -7.43 -6.83
C SER A 72 -0.11 -8.87 -6.46
N ILE A 73 -0.29 -9.78 -7.41
CA ILE A 73 0.13 -11.18 -7.32
C ILE A 73 0.83 -11.56 -8.61
N ALA A 74 2.13 -11.34 -8.65
CA ALA A 74 2.99 -11.61 -9.80
C ALA A 74 2.81 -13.05 -10.35
N ALA A 75 2.72 -14.06 -9.49
CA ALA A 75 2.52 -15.46 -9.87
C ALA A 75 1.23 -15.72 -10.68
N LEU A 76 0.25 -14.80 -10.62
CA LEU A 76 -1.03 -14.90 -11.33
C LEU A 76 -1.19 -13.83 -12.41
N ASP A 77 -0.20 -12.95 -12.60
CA ASP A 77 -0.26 -11.74 -13.44
C ASP A 77 -1.51 -10.88 -13.12
N LEU A 78 -1.86 -10.81 -11.85
CA LEU A 78 -3.01 -10.05 -11.35
C LEU A 78 -2.54 -8.81 -10.61
N VAL A 79 -3.06 -7.66 -11.05
CA VAL A 79 -2.91 -6.39 -10.35
C VAL A 79 -4.29 -5.80 -10.17
N GLY A 80 -4.75 -5.77 -8.94
CA GLY A 80 -6.09 -5.34 -8.59
C GLY A 80 -6.12 -3.96 -7.93
N MET A 81 -7.25 -3.28 -8.07
CA MET A 81 -7.60 -2.10 -7.29
C MET A 81 -9.05 -2.17 -6.86
N ALA A 82 -9.37 -1.57 -5.72
CA ALA A 82 -10.74 -1.49 -5.23
C ALA A 82 -11.01 -0.19 -4.47
N LYS A 83 -12.29 0.24 -4.49
CA LYS A 83 -12.85 1.33 -3.71
C LYS A 83 -13.80 0.73 -2.68
N TRP A 84 -13.67 1.15 -1.42
CA TRP A 84 -14.40 0.63 -0.28
C TRP A 84 -15.06 1.78 0.48
N THR A 85 -16.21 1.56 1.08
CA THR A 85 -16.78 2.53 2.02
C THR A 85 -15.87 2.67 3.25
N ALA A 86 -15.69 3.87 3.77
CA ALA A 86 -14.92 4.09 5.00
C ALA A 86 -15.62 3.50 6.24
N ASP A 87 -16.96 3.42 6.21
CA ASP A 87 -17.76 2.78 7.24
C ASP A 87 -18.05 1.32 6.83
N GLY A 88 -17.29 0.40 7.42
CA GLY A 88 -17.50 -1.05 7.28
C GLY A 88 -16.80 -1.73 6.12
N PHE A 89 -16.00 -1.03 5.33
CA PHE A 89 -15.24 -1.62 4.21
C PHE A 89 -16.11 -2.45 3.24
N GLU A 90 -17.27 -1.93 2.87
CA GLU A 90 -18.07 -2.52 1.81
C GLU A 90 -17.49 -2.18 0.44
N LYS A 91 -17.29 -3.20 -0.39
CA LYS A 91 -16.71 -3.04 -1.73
C LYS A 91 -17.68 -2.32 -2.67
N VAL A 92 -17.29 -1.13 -3.16
CA VAL A 92 -18.09 -0.29 -4.06
C VAL A 92 -17.83 -0.64 -5.52
N ILE A 93 -16.56 -0.60 -5.93
CA ILE A 93 -16.09 -0.92 -7.27
C ILE A 93 -14.71 -1.57 -7.19
N TYR A 94 -14.36 -2.41 -8.16
CA TYR A 94 -13.05 -3.05 -8.22
C TYR A 94 -12.68 -3.46 -9.64
N THR A 95 -11.37 -3.65 -9.85
CA THR A 95 -10.80 -4.27 -11.05
C THR A 95 -9.70 -5.25 -10.67
N HIS A 96 -9.54 -6.34 -11.45
CA HIS A 96 -8.41 -7.28 -11.30
C HIS A 96 -7.32 -7.05 -12.36
N ASN A 97 -7.47 -6.05 -13.20
CA ASN A 97 -6.52 -5.70 -14.26
C ASN A 97 -6.35 -4.18 -14.27
N ALA A 98 -5.79 -3.64 -13.20
CA ALA A 98 -5.60 -2.20 -13.06
C ALA A 98 -4.55 -1.67 -14.05
N ILE A 99 -3.40 -2.34 -14.18
CA ILE A 99 -2.36 -1.92 -15.13
C ILE A 99 -2.79 -2.31 -16.56
N PRO A 100 -2.89 -1.34 -17.50
CA PRO A 100 -3.23 -1.63 -18.88
C PRO A 100 -2.21 -2.54 -19.55
N LYS A 101 -2.69 -3.39 -20.46
CA LYS A 101 -1.84 -4.35 -21.17
C LYS A 101 -0.67 -3.69 -21.92
N GLU A 102 -0.90 -2.52 -22.52
CA GLU A 102 0.14 -1.76 -23.22
C GLU A 102 1.26 -1.26 -22.29
N ILE A 103 0.94 -0.93 -21.03
CA ILE A 103 1.92 -0.55 -20.02
C ILE A 103 2.70 -1.79 -19.59
N LYS A 104 2.01 -2.89 -19.26
CA LYS A 104 2.66 -4.16 -18.90
C LYS A 104 3.62 -4.63 -19.99
N GLU A 105 3.19 -4.67 -21.25
CA GLU A 105 4.03 -5.13 -22.36
C GLU A 105 5.21 -4.20 -22.66
N LYS A 106 5.04 -2.89 -22.48
CA LYS A 106 6.07 -1.91 -22.79
C LYS A 106 7.14 -1.81 -21.70
N TYR A 107 6.74 -1.88 -20.45
CA TYR A 107 7.59 -1.57 -19.30
C TYR A 107 7.83 -2.79 -18.39
N ASN A 108 7.28 -3.94 -18.73
CA ASN A 108 7.29 -5.14 -17.89
C ASN A 108 6.76 -4.89 -16.47
N SER A 109 5.85 -3.90 -16.33
CA SER A 109 5.31 -3.46 -15.04
C SER A 109 4.12 -4.33 -14.66
N ASP A 110 4.25 -5.15 -13.65
CA ASP A 110 3.22 -6.09 -13.16
C ASP A 110 2.95 -5.96 -11.65
N HIS A 111 3.53 -4.94 -11.02
CA HIS A 111 3.40 -4.67 -9.61
C HIS A 111 2.94 -3.22 -9.36
N ILE A 112 1.94 -3.03 -8.49
CA ILE A 112 1.58 -1.75 -7.88
C ILE A 112 1.97 -1.84 -6.41
N GLY A 113 2.79 -0.91 -5.96
CA GLY A 113 3.12 -0.70 -4.54
C GLY A 113 2.15 0.27 -3.87
N GLY A 114 2.69 1.27 -3.15
CA GLY A 114 1.90 2.30 -2.49
C GLY A 114 1.15 3.19 -3.47
N ILE A 115 -0.02 3.65 -3.05
CA ILE A 115 -0.90 4.55 -3.80
C ILE A 115 -1.25 5.78 -2.96
N SER A 116 -1.52 6.91 -3.61
CA SER A 116 -1.93 8.14 -2.95
C SER A 116 -3.08 8.83 -3.70
N TYR A 117 -4.08 9.30 -2.96
CA TYR A 117 -5.24 10.01 -3.51
C TYR A 117 -5.01 11.53 -3.49
N TYR A 118 -5.33 12.19 -4.61
CA TYR A 118 -5.44 13.63 -4.65
C TYR A 118 -6.38 14.10 -5.78
N ASP A 119 -7.30 15.01 -5.45
CA ASP A 119 -8.20 15.71 -6.37
C ASP A 119 -8.91 14.79 -7.40
N GLY A 120 -9.53 13.70 -6.90
CA GLY A 120 -10.25 12.73 -7.73
C GLY A 120 -9.39 11.77 -8.53
N LYS A 121 -8.08 11.76 -8.30
CA LYS A 121 -7.11 10.87 -8.92
C LYS A 121 -6.43 9.98 -7.88
N ILE A 122 -6.03 8.79 -8.32
CA ILE A 122 -5.16 7.90 -7.57
C ILE A 122 -3.85 7.81 -8.32
N TYR A 123 -2.76 8.20 -7.67
CA TYR A 123 -1.40 8.03 -8.15
C TYR A 123 -0.88 6.70 -7.61
N ALA A 124 -0.31 5.88 -8.47
CA ALA A 124 0.16 4.54 -8.10
C ALA A 124 1.61 4.35 -8.52
N ALA A 125 2.45 4.07 -7.55
CA ALA A 125 3.83 3.66 -7.78
C ALA A 125 3.83 2.24 -8.35
N THR A 126 4.57 2.02 -9.44
CA THR A 126 4.70 0.69 -10.05
C THR A 126 6.15 0.36 -10.34
N GLU A 127 6.46 -0.91 -10.23
CA GLU A 127 7.78 -1.46 -10.42
C GLU A 127 7.78 -2.52 -11.51
N ASP A 128 8.94 -2.81 -12.04
CA ASP A 128 9.20 -3.96 -12.88
C ASP A 128 10.20 -4.91 -12.20
N ASP A 129 10.21 -6.17 -12.58
CA ASP A 129 11.10 -7.20 -12.03
C ASP A 129 12.62 -6.89 -12.14
N THR A 130 12.99 -5.81 -12.81
CA THR A 130 14.40 -5.48 -13.14
C THR A 130 14.84 -4.11 -12.66
N ASP A 131 13.98 -3.37 -11.94
CA ASP A 131 14.19 -2.00 -11.46
C ASP A 131 14.64 -1.03 -12.56
N THR A 132 14.16 -1.29 -13.80
CA THR A 132 14.54 -0.50 -14.98
C THR A 132 13.63 0.70 -15.16
N TYR A 133 12.35 0.57 -14.77
CA TYR A 133 11.32 1.58 -14.92
C TYR A 133 10.62 1.86 -13.59
N ASN A 134 10.59 3.12 -13.23
CA ASN A 134 9.91 3.63 -12.04
C ASN A 134 8.72 4.47 -12.49
N LEU A 135 7.53 3.84 -12.61
CA LEU A 135 6.38 4.54 -13.17
C LEU A 135 5.43 5.01 -12.09
N ILE A 136 4.88 6.20 -12.30
CA ILE A 136 3.66 6.65 -11.63
C ILE A 136 2.53 6.54 -12.65
N LEU A 137 1.54 5.69 -12.35
CA LEU A 137 0.31 5.58 -13.14
C LEU A 137 -0.80 6.39 -12.47
N VAL A 138 -1.65 7.03 -13.27
CA VAL A 138 -2.75 7.84 -12.75
C VAL A 138 -4.08 7.20 -13.09
N PHE A 139 -4.91 6.98 -12.08
CA PHE A 139 -6.24 6.40 -12.20
C PHE A 139 -7.31 7.41 -11.78
N ASP A 140 -8.48 7.31 -12.38
CA ASP A 140 -9.66 8.03 -11.94
C ASP A 140 -10.23 7.37 -10.68
N ALA A 141 -10.41 8.14 -9.60
CA ALA A 141 -10.83 7.60 -8.31
C ALA A 141 -12.31 7.18 -8.26
N GLU A 142 -13.13 7.65 -9.19
CA GLU A 142 -14.56 7.27 -9.25
C GLU A 142 -14.73 5.92 -9.96
N THR A 143 -13.95 5.67 -11.01
CA THR A 143 -14.11 4.50 -11.89
C THR A 143 -13.02 3.45 -11.70
N LEU A 144 -11.88 3.78 -11.10
CA LEU A 144 -10.63 3.01 -11.04
C LEU A 144 -10.05 2.70 -12.44
N GLU A 145 -10.46 3.45 -13.46
CA GLU A 145 -9.92 3.30 -14.80
C GLU A 145 -8.62 4.11 -14.95
N PHE A 146 -7.64 3.52 -15.65
CA PHE A 146 -6.42 4.23 -16.01
C PHE A 146 -6.78 5.43 -16.92
N THR A 147 -6.30 6.62 -16.54
CA THR A 147 -6.63 7.87 -17.26
C THR A 147 -5.90 8.03 -18.60
N GLY A 148 -4.88 7.21 -18.85
CA GLY A 148 -3.93 7.39 -19.95
C GLY A 148 -2.70 8.20 -19.55
N GLU A 149 -2.69 8.76 -18.35
CA GLU A 149 -1.59 9.57 -17.81
C GLU A 149 -0.63 8.70 -17.01
N TYR A 150 0.63 8.73 -17.37
CA TYR A 150 1.70 8.05 -16.64
C TYR A 150 3.03 8.76 -16.83
N TYR A 151 3.94 8.55 -15.90
CA TYR A 151 5.25 9.19 -15.86
C TYR A 151 6.32 8.16 -15.51
N ASP A 152 7.46 8.24 -16.20
CA ASP A 152 8.66 7.48 -15.86
C ASP A 152 9.62 8.41 -15.11
N LEU A 153 9.84 8.14 -13.84
CA LEU A 153 10.73 8.92 -12.98
C LEU A 153 12.22 8.64 -13.26
N GLY A 154 12.49 7.61 -14.07
CA GLY A 154 13.84 7.19 -14.42
C GLY A 154 14.58 6.52 -13.25
N THR A 155 15.86 6.20 -13.48
CA THR A 155 16.72 5.50 -12.53
C THR A 155 17.89 6.33 -12.01
N GLU A 156 17.93 7.64 -12.30
CA GLU A 156 19.04 8.50 -11.86
C GLU A 156 19.19 8.56 -10.33
N TYR A 157 18.05 8.49 -9.61
CA TYR A 157 17.99 8.53 -8.15
C TYR A 157 17.21 7.35 -7.54
N LEU A 158 16.75 6.42 -8.38
CA LEU A 158 15.85 5.32 -8.04
C LEU A 158 16.37 4.05 -8.74
N ASP A 159 17.42 3.45 -8.19
CA ASP A 159 18.06 2.24 -8.72
C ASP A 159 17.60 0.95 -8.01
N ASP A 160 16.65 1.08 -7.09
CA ASP A 160 16.08 0.00 -6.27
C ASP A 160 14.53 0.17 -6.15
N GLY A 161 13.88 0.46 -7.27
CA GLY A 161 12.44 0.58 -7.37
C GLY A 161 11.82 1.81 -6.68
N ILE A 162 10.48 1.91 -6.73
CA ILE A 162 9.69 2.91 -6.03
C ILE A 162 8.54 2.25 -5.26
N PRO A 163 8.72 1.93 -3.99
CA PRO A 163 7.72 1.18 -3.22
C PRO A 163 6.44 1.95 -2.95
N TYR A 164 6.46 3.28 -3.02
CA TYR A 164 5.32 4.15 -2.74
C TYR A 164 5.37 5.46 -3.52
N CYS A 165 4.25 6.15 -3.55
CA CYS A 165 4.16 7.57 -3.85
C CYS A 165 3.23 8.25 -2.84
N ALA A 166 3.54 9.49 -2.46
CA ALA A 166 2.73 10.29 -1.54
C ALA A 166 2.56 11.70 -2.12
N VAL A 167 1.32 12.15 -2.27
CA VAL A 167 1.00 13.43 -2.93
C VAL A 167 0.76 14.53 -1.92
N ASP A 168 1.54 15.60 -2.02
CA ASP A 168 1.33 16.91 -1.39
C ASP A 168 0.72 17.85 -2.41
N GLY A 169 -0.59 17.78 -2.54
CA GLY A 169 -1.30 18.60 -3.52
C GLY A 169 -1.33 20.09 -3.17
N GLU A 170 -1.15 20.46 -1.90
CA GLU A 170 -1.13 21.85 -1.47
C GLU A 170 0.14 22.57 -1.94
N ASN A 171 1.27 21.89 -1.89
CA ASN A 171 2.56 22.44 -2.33
C ASN A 171 2.95 22.00 -3.75
N GLY A 172 2.18 21.12 -4.38
CA GLY A 172 2.36 20.66 -5.76
C GLY A 172 3.52 19.68 -5.91
N TYR A 173 3.69 18.75 -4.97
CA TYR A 173 4.73 17.72 -5.01
C TYR A 173 4.17 16.30 -4.92
N LEU A 174 4.90 15.38 -5.52
CA LEU A 174 4.82 13.96 -5.25
C LEU A 174 6.14 13.52 -4.65
N TYR A 175 6.07 12.82 -3.52
CA TYR A 175 7.24 12.29 -2.81
C TYR A 175 7.34 10.78 -3.02
N THR A 176 8.58 10.30 -3.15
CA THR A 176 8.94 8.88 -3.17
C THR A 176 10.38 8.69 -2.70
N SER A 177 10.81 7.45 -2.55
CA SER A 177 12.22 7.07 -2.32
C SER A 177 12.49 5.69 -2.92
N GLN A 178 13.74 5.27 -2.96
CA GLN A 178 14.06 3.87 -3.20
C GLN A 178 13.69 2.98 -1.99
N PHE A 179 13.67 1.66 -2.19
CA PHE A 179 13.21 0.72 -1.18
C PHE A 179 14.22 0.50 -0.05
N HIS A 180 15.50 0.25 -0.37
CA HIS A 180 16.51 -0.03 0.64
C HIS A 180 17.41 1.18 0.94
N GLU A 181 17.82 1.28 2.22
CA GLU A 181 18.90 2.14 2.72
C GLU A 181 18.90 3.57 2.14
N THR A 182 17.73 4.22 2.11
CA THR A 182 17.63 5.59 1.59
C THR A 182 18.00 6.64 2.61
N ASP A 183 18.78 7.63 2.19
CA ASP A 183 19.18 8.80 2.98
C ASP A 183 18.42 10.08 2.59
N CYS A 184 17.52 9.99 1.63
CA CYS A 184 16.72 11.12 1.16
C CYS A 184 15.34 10.70 0.63
N ILE A 185 14.38 11.62 0.74
CA ILE A 185 13.13 11.58 -0.01
C ILE A 185 13.33 12.40 -1.30
N LEU A 186 12.77 11.93 -2.39
CA LEU A 186 12.77 12.60 -3.69
C LEU A 186 11.44 13.32 -3.88
N ALA A 187 11.50 14.59 -4.23
CA ALA A 187 10.35 15.41 -4.56
C ALA A 187 10.27 15.63 -6.08
N TYR A 188 9.13 15.35 -6.65
CA TYR A 188 8.81 15.60 -8.06
C TYR A 188 7.68 16.63 -8.15
N ASN A 189 7.73 17.52 -9.14
CA ASN A 189 6.63 18.45 -9.40
C ASN A 189 5.38 17.69 -9.83
N LEU A 190 4.27 17.88 -9.14
CA LEU A 190 3.04 17.11 -9.36
C LEU A 190 2.45 17.34 -10.77
N ASP A 191 2.66 18.52 -11.36
CA ASP A 191 2.08 18.89 -12.67
C ASP A 191 2.70 18.11 -13.85
N ASP A 192 4.00 17.80 -13.78
CA ASP A 192 4.74 17.20 -14.92
C ASP A 192 5.68 16.08 -14.54
N MET A 193 5.73 15.72 -13.25
CA MET A 193 6.61 14.70 -12.65
C MET A 193 8.11 14.93 -12.93
N THR A 194 8.52 16.18 -13.17
CA THR A 194 9.94 16.50 -13.24
C THR A 194 10.54 16.52 -11.85
N PHE A 195 11.77 15.98 -11.72
CA PHE A 195 12.50 16.02 -10.46
C PHE A 195 12.67 17.47 -9.99
N SER A 196 12.35 17.73 -8.73
CA SER A 196 12.46 19.04 -8.09
C SER A 196 13.67 19.12 -7.17
N HIS A 197 13.69 18.32 -6.10
CA HIS A 197 14.75 18.37 -5.10
C HIS A 197 14.78 17.10 -4.24
N LYS A 198 15.87 16.96 -3.46
CA LYS A 198 16.02 15.96 -2.41
C LYS A 198 15.76 16.57 -1.04
N ILE A 199 15.11 15.83 -0.18
CA ILE A 199 14.98 16.10 1.26
C ILE A 199 15.93 15.15 1.96
N MET A 200 17.05 15.65 2.46
CA MET A 200 18.03 14.82 3.17
C MET A 200 17.51 14.44 4.54
N LEU A 201 17.55 13.16 4.86
CA LEU A 201 17.02 12.63 6.12
C LEU A 201 18.00 12.79 7.27
N SER A 202 17.49 13.03 8.47
CA SER A 202 18.30 13.10 9.71
C SER A 202 18.92 11.75 10.09
N GLU A 203 18.28 10.65 9.69
CA GLU A 203 18.79 9.29 9.73
C GLU A 203 18.27 8.48 8.53
N PRO A 204 19.02 7.48 8.02
CA PRO A 204 18.55 6.63 6.93
C PRO A 204 17.32 5.84 7.33
N ILE A 205 16.44 5.62 6.36
CA ILE A 205 15.28 4.72 6.46
C ILE A 205 15.48 3.55 5.50
N ASP A 206 14.84 2.41 5.80
CA ASP A 206 15.04 1.16 5.07
C ASP A 206 13.71 0.40 4.95
N ARG A 207 13.45 -0.21 3.80
CA ARG A 207 12.30 -1.08 3.54
C ARG A 207 10.94 -0.40 3.78
N ILE A 208 10.77 0.81 3.22
CA ILE A 208 9.49 1.52 3.25
C ILE A 208 8.51 0.79 2.34
N GLN A 209 7.35 0.41 2.86
CA GLN A 209 6.32 -0.30 2.11
C GLN A 209 5.16 0.62 1.70
N GLY A 210 4.81 1.60 2.53
CA GLY A 210 3.76 2.56 2.25
C GLY A 210 4.02 3.92 2.87
N ALA A 211 3.54 4.97 2.22
CA ALA A 211 3.59 6.31 2.77
C ALA A 211 2.40 7.17 2.32
N GLU A 212 2.02 8.10 3.16
CA GLU A 212 1.04 9.14 2.86
C GLU A 212 1.49 10.49 3.40
N TYR A 213 1.24 11.55 2.64
CA TYR A 213 1.50 12.91 3.08
C TYR A 213 0.29 13.49 3.83
N TYR A 214 0.52 14.08 4.99
CA TYR A 214 -0.49 14.80 5.74
C TYR A 214 0.14 15.90 6.59
N ASP A 215 -0.34 17.14 6.42
CA ASP A 215 0.02 18.33 7.22
C ASP A 215 1.54 18.53 7.45
N GLY A 216 2.32 18.45 6.38
CA GLY A 216 3.77 18.69 6.39
C GLY A 216 4.63 17.48 6.74
N LEU A 217 4.03 16.34 7.02
CA LEU A 217 4.70 15.09 7.37
C LEU A 217 4.41 14.00 6.34
N LEU A 218 5.40 13.17 6.04
CA LEU A 218 5.21 11.86 5.45
C LEU A 218 5.07 10.83 6.56
N TYR A 219 3.95 10.13 6.61
CA TYR A 219 3.73 8.99 7.49
C TYR A 219 4.10 7.73 6.73
N MET A 220 4.93 6.87 7.31
CA MET A 220 5.52 5.74 6.63
C MET A 220 5.39 4.45 7.44
N SER A 221 5.00 3.36 6.77
CA SER A 221 5.11 2.01 7.30
C SER A 221 6.30 1.30 6.69
N TYR A 222 6.96 0.46 7.47
CA TYR A 222 7.96 -0.44 6.94
C TYR A 222 8.10 -1.70 7.79
N ASP A 223 8.50 -2.75 7.15
CA ASP A 223 8.83 -3.99 7.81
C ASP A 223 10.29 -3.99 8.26
N VAL A 224 10.56 -4.65 9.35
CA VAL A 224 11.93 -4.90 9.80
C VAL A 224 12.28 -6.33 9.45
N ALA A 225 13.13 -6.54 8.45
CA ALA A 225 13.49 -7.86 7.96
C ALA A 225 13.80 -8.86 9.07
N GLY A 226 13.02 -9.94 9.14
CA GLY A 226 13.18 -10.99 10.15
C GLY A 226 12.72 -10.61 11.56
N SER A 227 12.01 -9.51 11.75
CA SER A 227 11.41 -9.07 13.01
C SER A 227 9.88 -9.15 12.93
N ALA A 228 9.25 -9.44 14.05
CA ALA A 228 7.80 -9.28 14.20
C ALA A 228 7.43 -7.86 14.66
N THR A 229 8.41 -7.00 14.90
CA THR A 229 8.20 -5.60 15.28
C THR A 229 8.36 -4.72 14.05
N GLU A 230 7.35 -3.94 13.80
CA GLU A 230 7.27 -2.97 12.72
C GLU A 230 7.15 -1.57 13.29
N LYS A 231 7.47 -0.59 12.49
CA LYS A 231 7.41 0.80 12.90
C LYS A 231 6.49 1.59 11.98
N VAL A 232 5.89 2.62 12.56
CA VAL A 232 5.36 3.77 11.83
C VAL A 232 6.24 4.96 12.16
N GLN A 233 6.80 5.56 11.13
CA GLN A 233 7.66 6.73 11.25
C GLN A 233 7.06 7.93 10.53
N THR A 234 7.52 9.12 10.92
CA THR A 234 7.23 10.36 10.20
C THR A 234 8.52 10.98 9.70
N VAL A 235 8.41 11.68 8.56
CA VAL A 235 9.46 12.52 8.01
C VAL A 235 8.88 13.91 7.79
N ASP A 236 9.46 14.93 8.43
CA ASP A 236 9.13 16.33 8.14
C ASP A 236 9.69 16.70 6.76
N VAL A 237 8.82 17.06 5.81
CA VAL A 237 9.23 17.34 4.43
C VAL A 237 10.03 18.63 4.27
N LYS A 238 10.10 19.49 5.29
CA LYS A 238 10.89 20.73 5.26
C LYS A 238 12.30 20.54 5.81
N THR A 239 12.43 19.70 6.84
CA THR A 239 13.69 19.53 7.56
C THR A 239 14.38 18.20 7.27
N GLY A 240 13.63 17.17 6.88
CA GLY A 240 14.09 15.80 6.75
C GLY A 240 14.23 15.07 8.10
N ASP A 241 13.69 15.64 9.17
CA ASP A 241 13.73 15.01 10.49
C ASP A 241 12.86 13.74 10.47
N VAL A 242 13.46 12.63 10.89
CA VAL A 242 12.82 11.32 10.99
C VAL A 242 12.47 11.04 12.45
N GLU A 243 11.23 10.69 12.73
CA GLU A 243 10.78 10.34 14.07
C GLU A 243 10.01 9.00 14.04
N THR A 244 10.30 8.11 14.98
CA THR A 244 9.48 6.91 15.21
C THR A 244 8.23 7.32 15.96
N LEU A 245 7.09 7.26 15.29
CA LEU A 245 5.81 7.63 15.86
C LEU A 245 5.31 6.56 16.84
N PHE A 246 5.36 5.30 16.44
CA PHE A 246 5.13 4.15 17.33
C PHE A 246 5.70 2.87 16.75
N GLU A 247 5.89 1.89 17.61
CA GLU A 247 6.22 0.51 17.23
C GLU A 247 5.03 -0.41 17.50
N ARG A 248 4.89 -1.45 16.68
CA ARG A 248 3.88 -2.47 16.85
C ARG A 248 4.45 -3.86 16.62
N THR A 249 3.93 -4.85 17.31
CA THR A 249 4.27 -6.25 17.12
C THR A 249 3.00 -7.05 16.89
N VAL A 250 2.94 -7.75 15.76
CA VAL A 250 1.85 -8.67 15.46
C VAL A 250 2.33 -10.08 15.76
N SER A 251 1.86 -10.67 16.86
CA SER A 251 2.32 -11.97 17.31
C SER A 251 1.64 -13.12 16.58
N GLY A 252 2.39 -14.17 16.29
CA GLY A 252 1.86 -15.45 15.82
C GLY A 252 1.66 -15.58 14.32
N ARG A 253 2.05 -14.58 13.51
CA ARG A 253 1.96 -14.62 12.04
C ARG A 253 3.20 -14.03 11.36
N ASP A 254 3.53 -14.59 10.22
CA ASP A 254 4.45 -13.97 9.26
C ASP A 254 3.62 -13.02 8.39
N HIS A 255 3.76 -11.72 8.62
CA HIS A 255 3.02 -10.66 7.93
C HIS A 255 4.01 -9.58 7.49
N GLU A 256 3.58 -8.76 6.57
CA GLU A 256 4.30 -7.58 6.09
C GLU A 256 3.38 -6.36 6.22
N ALA A 257 3.89 -5.26 6.79
CA ALA A 257 3.22 -3.97 6.75
C ALA A 257 3.42 -3.39 5.36
N GLU A 258 2.40 -3.43 4.56
CA GLU A 258 2.43 -2.93 3.19
C GLU A 258 2.00 -1.46 3.11
N GLY A 259 0.81 -1.17 2.64
CA GLY A 259 0.34 0.20 2.50
C GLY A 259 0.02 0.89 3.82
N LEU A 260 0.19 2.20 3.82
CA LEU A 260 -0.25 3.08 4.91
C LEU A 260 -0.94 4.31 4.34
N THR A 261 -2.02 4.74 4.99
CA THR A 261 -2.64 6.05 4.77
C THR A 261 -3.03 6.70 6.10
N VAL A 262 -3.22 8.00 6.10
CA VAL A 262 -3.61 8.78 7.28
C VAL A 262 -4.78 9.71 6.97
N TYR A 263 -5.80 9.60 7.82
CA TYR A 263 -6.95 10.51 7.78
C TYR A 263 -7.71 10.43 9.11
N PRO A 264 -8.14 11.56 9.71
CA PRO A 264 -8.92 11.52 10.95
C PRO A 264 -10.33 11.00 10.69
N MET A 265 -10.64 9.81 11.20
CA MET A 265 -11.93 9.17 11.10
C MET A 265 -12.85 9.48 12.29
N ALA A 266 -14.15 9.30 12.10
CA ALA A 266 -15.16 9.59 13.13
C ALA A 266 -15.05 8.70 14.39
N ASP A 267 -14.42 7.53 14.29
CA ASP A 267 -14.15 6.63 15.40
C ASP A 267 -12.89 7.00 16.21
N GLY A 268 -12.19 8.06 15.81
CA GLY A 268 -10.95 8.53 16.42
C GLY A 268 -9.68 7.89 15.87
N SER A 269 -9.80 6.96 14.94
CA SER A 269 -8.62 6.44 14.24
C SER A 269 -8.05 7.47 13.27
N PHE A 270 -6.73 7.42 13.07
CA PHE A 270 -6.00 8.36 12.22
C PHE A 270 -5.03 7.67 11.26
N ILE A 271 -4.37 6.60 11.68
CA ILE A 271 -3.40 5.86 10.87
C ILE A 271 -4.03 4.51 10.49
N HIS A 272 -3.97 4.20 9.20
CA HIS A 272 -4.57 2.99 8.62
C HIS A 272 -3.51 2.22 7.88
N VAL A 273 -3.20 1.00 8.33
CA VAL A 273 -2.14 0.16 7.78
C VAL A 273 -2.72 -1.12 7.20
N ALA A 274 -2.32 -1.44 5.99
CA ALA A 274 -2.62 -2.72 5.36
C ALA A 274 -1.52 -3.73 5.69
N ASP A 275 -1.87 -4.76 6.43
CA ASP A 275 -0.96 -5.86 6.79
C ASP A 275 -1.28 -7.09 5.95
N TYR A 276 -0.34 -7.48 5.12
CA TYR A 276 -0.45 -8.67 4.30
C TYR A 276 0.04 -9.92 5.05
N ASP A 277 -0.87 -10.85 5.29
CA ASP A 277 -0.54 -12.17 5.81
C ASP A 277 -0.14 -13.10 4.65
N LYS A 278 1.10 -13.52 4.59
CA LYS A 278 1.72 -14.34 3.51
C LYS A 278 0.94 -15.58 3.08
N LEU A 279 -0.12 -15.95 3.78
CA LEU A 279 -0.94 -17.12 3.44
C LEU A 279 -2.19 -16.79 2.65
N ILE A 280 -2.69 -15.57 2.52
CA ILE A 280 -3.92 -15.25 1.77
C ILE A 280 -4.92 -14.30 2.47
N SER A 281 -4.51 -13.54 3.43
CA SER A 281 -5.37 -12.54 4.05
C SER A 281 -4.65 -11.20 4.15
N VAL A 282 -5.42 -10.15 4.17
CA VAL A 282 -4.98 -8.81 4.50
C VAL A 282 -5.80 -8.34 5.68
N THR A 283 -5.16 -7.69 6.63
CA THR A 283 -5.86 -7.04 7.73
C THR A 283 -5.58 -5.55 7.67
N ILE A 284 -6.64 -4.74 7.50
CA ILE A 284 -6.53 -3.29 7.66
C ILE A 284 -6.66 -2.97 9.14
N ARG A 285 -5.68 -2.29 9.69
CA ARG A 285 -5.63 -1.91 11.11
C ARG A 285 -5.64 -0.40 11.24
N HIS A 286 -6.50 0.08 12.13
CA HIS A 286 -6.79 1.50 12.33
C HIS A 286 -6.33 1.91 13.73
N TYR A 287 -5.43 2.86 13.79
CA TYR A 287 -4.80 3.32 15.03
C TYR A 287 -5.17 4.77 15.33
N SER A 288 -5.36 5.09 16.60
CA SER A 288 -5.29 6.45 17.12
C SER A 288 -3.90 6.72 17.70
N LEU A 289 -3.51 7.99 17.72
CA LEU A 289 -2.36 8.45 18.49
C LEU A 289 -2.84 8.87 19.87
N VAL A 290 -2.09 8.48 20.90
CA VAL A 290 -2.35 8.85 22.29
C VAL A 290 -1.41 9.99 22.63
N GLU A 291 -1.98 11.16 22.96
CA GLU A 291 -1.20 12.30 23.47
C GLU A 291 -0.70 11.96 24.89
N GLU A 292 0.58 12.24 25.17
CA GLU A 292 1.16 12.09 26.51
C GLU A 292 0.60 13.11 27.53
#